data_e8166ebfdea29c17368b8ca103b9b26f
#
_entry.id   e8166ebfdea29c17368b8ca103b9b26f
#
_cell.length_a   1.000
_cell.length_b   1.000
_cell.length_c   1.000
_cell.angle_alpha   90.00
_cell.angle_beta   90.00
_cell.angle_gamma   90.00
#
_symmetry.space_group_name_H-M   'P 1'
#
loop_
_entity.id
_entity.type
_entity.pdbx_description
1 polymer ?
#
loop_
_entity_poly.entity_id
_entity_poly.type
_entity_poly.pdbx_seq_one_letter_code
_entity_poly.pdbx_strand_id
1 'polypeptide(L)'
;GRWQLQRAVAIEDAIFALDAVGVQADSEYYEAIVALTQGKTWLAHDKSIERIALYASRIQRRVEKDIAMLRQLQADRKAAFEQAIEDAQLLSEVAAKAGETYNPATDFPHELLPPQFDFSNPGILRLIAHRRRLKAAQQPTPNPEKRFKTAA
;
A
#
# COMPACT_ATOMS: atom_id res chain seq x y z
N GLY A 1 -3.16 8.64 13.61
CA GLY A 1 -3.55 9.71 12.67
C GLY A 1 -5.05 9.85 12.49
N ARG A 2 -5.76 8.83 11.98
CA ARG A 2 -7.21 8.91 11.67
C ARG A 2 -8.06 9.27 12.90
N TRP A 3 -7.78 8.66 14.04
CA TRP A 3 -8.45 8.97 15.30
C TRP A 3 -8.29 10.44 15.72
N GLN A 4 -7.09 11.01 15.52
CA GLN A 4 -6.83 12.42 15.86
C GLN A 4 -7.59 13.39 14.94
N LEU A 5 -7.75 13.04 13.65
CA LEU A 5 -8.58 13.82 12.73
C LEU A 5 -10.05 13.77 13.13
N GLN A 6 -10.58 12.59 13.46
CA GLN A 6 -11.95 12.43 13.95
C GLN A 6 -12.21 13.23 15.23
N ARG A 7 -11.22 13.28 16.13
CA ARG A 7 -11.31 14.10 17.35
C ARG A 7 -11.32 15.59 17.05
N ALA A 8 -10.56 16.07 16.08
CA ALA A 8 -10.56 17.48 15.68
C ALA A 8 -11.93 17.89 15.13
N VAL A 9 -12.53 17.08 14.25
CA VAL A 9 -13.90 17.30 13.73
C VAL A 9 -14.92 17.28 14.86
N ALA A 10 -14.86 16.31 15.77
CA ALA A 10 -15.80 16.22 16.90
C ALA A 10 -15.71 17.45 17.85
N ILE A 11 -14.54 18.04 18.02
CA ILE A 11 -14.37 19.26 18.81
C ILE A 11 -14.97 20.46 18.08
N GLU A 12 -14.77 20.56 16.77
CA GLU A 12 -15.38 21.60 15.94
C GLU A 12 -16.90 21.52 15.98
N ASP A 13 -17.47 20.34 15.77
CA ASP A 13 -18.92 20.08 15.87
C ASP A 13 -19.46 20.43 17.26
N ALA A 14 -18.72 20.10 18.33
CA ALA A 14 -19.11 20.43 19.69
C ALA A 14 -19.15 21.95 19.96
N ILE A 15 -18.21 22.72 19.41
CA ILE A 15 -18.21 24.18 19.52
C ILE A 15 -19.48 24.77 18.89
N PHE A 16 -19.86 24.30 17.70
CA PHE A 16 -21.07 24.75 17.04
C PHE A 16 -22.36 24.27 17.75
N ALA A 17 -22.34 23.05 18.32
CA ALA A 17 -23.47 22.52 19.05
C ALA A 17 -23.74 23.23 20.38
N LEU A 18 -22.73 23.70 21.09
CA LEU A 18 -22.89 24.43 22.35
C LEU A 18 -23.74 25.70 22.21
N ASP A 19 -23.52 26.45 21.13
CA ASP A 19 -24.23 27.70 20.91
C ASP A 19 -25.61 27.49 20.25
N ALA A 20 -25.84 26.29 19.67
CA ALA A 20 -27.14 25.91 19.13
C ALA A 20 -28.15 25.43 20.20
N VAL A 21 -27.68 25.21 21.43
CA VAL A 21 -28.53 24.82 22.57
C VAL A 21 -29.49 25.93 22.88
N GLY A 22 -30.83 25.71 22.64
CA GLY A 22 -31.87 26.67 22.90
C GLY A 22 -32.56 27.22 21.65
N VAL A 23 -32.11 26.86 20.46
CA VAL A 23 -32.82 27.20 19.22
C VAL A 23 -34.02 26.29 19.10
N GLN A 24 -35.26 26.89 19.08
CA GLN A 24 -36.52 26.14 18.96
C GLN A 24 -36.69 25.64 17.52
N ALA A 25 -36.86 24.32 17.36
CA ALA A 25 -36.99 23.68 16.05
C ALA A 25 -38.30 24.03 15.28
N ASP A 26 -39.30 24.51 15.95
CA ASP A 26 -40.64 24.82 15.37
C ASP A 26 -40.78 26.27 14.88
N SER A 27 -39.69 27.00 14.74
CA SER A 27 -39.72 28.37 14.22
C SER A 27 -39.77 28.37 12.69
N GLU A 28 -40.68 29.21 12.13
CA GLU A 28 -40.73 29.46 10.67
C GLU A 28 -39.37 29.89 10.07
N TYR A 29 -38.51 30.45 10.89
CA TYR A 29 -37.17 30.93 10.51
C TYR A 29 -36.04 30.08 11.09
N TYR A 30 -36.28 28.81 11.40
CA TYR A 30 -35.31 27.91 12.04
C TYR A 30 -33.97 27.91 11.35
N GLU A 31 -33.95 27.72 10.02
CA GLU A 31 -32.68 27.67 9.25
C GLU A 31 -31.89 28.99 9.32
N ALA A 32 -32.59 30.13 9.26
CA ALA A 32 -31.94 31.42 9.37
C ALA A 32 -31.38 31.68 10.78
N ILE A 33 -32.08 31.22 11.82
CA ILE A 33 -31.62 31.34 13.21
C ILE A 33 -30.38 30.44 13.42
N VAL A 34 -30.40 29.22 12.89
CA VAL A 34 -29.27 28.30 12.95
C VAL A 34 -28.04 28.91 12.24
N ALA A 35 -28.23 29.43 11.02
CA ALA A 35 -27.14 30.06 10.26
C ALA A 35 -26.56 31.29 10.99
N LEU A 36 -27.41 32.12 11.57
CA LEU A 36 -26.97 33.28 12.38
C LEU A 36 -26.22 32.85 13.64
N THR A 37 -26.69 31.80 14.30
CA THR A 37 -26.02 31.24 15.49
C THR A 37 -24.66 30.69 15.13
N GLN A 38 -24.55 29.91 14.06
CA GLN A 38 -23.25 29.38 13.54
C GLN A 38 -22.30 30.53 13.17
N GLY A 39 -22.81 31.59 12.52
CA GLY A 39 -22.01 32.77 12.20
C GLY A 39 -21.47 33.48 13.44
N LYS A 40 -22.28 33.63 14.49
CA LYS A 40 -21.87 34.20 15.78
C LYS A 40 -20.82 33.32 16.47
N THR A 41 -21.03 32.01 16.51
CA THR A 41 -20.09 31.03 17.06
C THR A 41 -18.74 31.11 16.34
N TRP A 42 -18.77 31.18 15.01
CA TRP A 42 -17.56 31.37 14.22
C TRP A 42 -16.80 32.63 14.62
N LEU A 43 -17.49 33.78 14.70
CA LEU A 43 -16.86 35.05 15.08
C LEU A 43 -16.33 35.04 16.52
N ALA A 44 -17.01 34.36 17.44
CA ALA A 44 -16.61 34.26 18.84
C ALA A 44 -15.41 33.35 19.05
N HIS A 45 -15.27 32.29 18.23
CA HIS A 45 -14.28 31.23 18.38
C HIS A 45 -13.31 31.11 17.19
N ASP A 46 -13.20 32.13 16.34
CA ASP A 46 -12.40 32.16 15.11
C ASP A 46 -10.97 31.59 15.31
N LYS A 47 -10.26 32.09 16.33
CA LYS A 47 -8.87 31.66 16.64
C LYS A 47 -8.79 30.20 17.10
N SER A 48 -9.82 29.72 17.79
CA SER A 48 -9.88 28.32 18.25
C SER A 48 -10.15 27.38 17.10
N ILE A 49 -11.08 27.72 16.23
CA ILE A 49 -11.41 26.96 15.01
C ILE A 49 -10.23 26.96 14.06
N GLU A 50 -9.58 28.10 13.85
CA GLU A 50 -8.36 28.20 13.03
C GLU A 50 -7.25 27.27 13.56
N ARG A 51 -7.02 27.25 14.86
CA ARG A 51 -6.02 26.35 15.47
C ARG A 51 -6.36 24.89 15.28
N ILE A 52 -7.63 24.51 15.41
CA ILE A 52 -8.10 23.15 15.16
C ILE A 52 -7.87 22.75 13.69
N ALA A 53 -8.23 23.63 12.75
CA ALA A 53 -8.03 23.42 11.32
C ALA A 53 -6.54 23.28 10.95
N LEU A 54 -5.68 24.14 11.51
CA LEU A 54 -4.23 24.03 11.32
C LEU A 54 -3.67 22.73 11.90
N TYR A 55 -4.16 22.30 13.07
CA TYR A 55 -3.75 21.06 13.69
C TYR A 55 -4.20 19.85 12.86
N ALA A 56 -5.44 19.82 12.40
CA ALA A 56 -5.98 18.80 11.53
C ALA A 56 -5.16 18.68 10.21
N SER A 57 -4.86 19.82 9.58
CA SER A 57 -4.04 19.87 8.37
C SER A 57 -2.62 19.33 8.57
N ARG A 58 -2.00 19.58 9.74
CA ARG A 58 -0.67 19.03 10.06
C ARG A 58 -0.72 17.52 10.24
N ILE A 59 -1.75 17.02 10.93
CA ILE A 59 -1.95 15.57 11.13
C ILE A 59 -2.18 14.90 9.79
N GLN A 60 -3.04 15.46 8.94
CA GLN A 60 -3.34 14.91 7.62
C GLN A 60 -2.08 14.78 6.77
N ARG A 61 -1.29 15.85 6.66
CA ARG A 61 -0.01 15.83 5.92
C ARG A 61 0.97 14.79 6.46
N ARG A 62 1.01 14.60 7.79
CA ARG A 62 1.85 13.56 8.39
C ARG A 62 1.36 12.16 8.00
N VAL A 63 0.06 11.90 8.09
CA VAL A 63 -0.53 10.62 7.70
C VAL A 63 -0.28 10.30 6.22
N GLU A 64 -0.45 11.29 5.34
CA GLU A 64 -0.17 11.13 3.90
C GLU A 64 1.30 10.77 3.65
N LYS A 65 2.23 11.45 4.34
CA LYS A 65 3.66 11.16 4.26
C LYS A 65 3.98 9.74 4.77
N ASP A 66 3.40 9.33 5.89
CA ASP A 66 3.61 8.01 6.47
C ASP A 66 3.06 6.91 5.54
N ILE A 67 1.90 7.14 4.91
CA ILE A 67 1.33 6.22 3.92
C ILE A 67 2.22 6.11 2.67
N ALA A 68 2.73 7.24 2.18
CA ALA A 68 3.64 7.24 1.03
C ALA A 68 4.93 6.47 1.34
N MET A 69 5.50 6.67 2.52
CA MET A 69 6.68 5.95 2.98
C MET A 69 6.43 4.44 3.11
N LEU A 70 5.29 4.04 3.67
CA LEU A 70 4.91 2.63 3.77
C LEU A 70 4.76 1.98 2.37
N ARG A 71 4.12 2.68 1.43
CA ARG A 71 3.99 2.20 0.05
C ARG A 71 5.35 2.01 -0.62
N GLN A 72 6.27 2.96 -0.41
CA GLN A 72 7.63 2.85 -0.93
C GLN A 72 8.36 1.64 -0.34
N LEU A 73 8.33 1.46 0.99
CA LEU A 73 8.94 0.31 1.64
C LEU A 73 8.36 -1.03 1.16
N GLN A 74 7.05 -1.09 0.90
CA GLN A 74 6.41 -2.28 0.34
C GLN A 74 6.85 -2.54 -1.10
N ALA A 75 6.97 -1.49 -1.92
CA ALA A 75 7.45 -1.60 -3.29
C ALA A 75 8.91 -2.07 -3.33
N ASP A 76 9.78 -1.51 -2.49
CA ASP A 76 11.18 -1.87 -2.40
C ASP A 76 11.36 -3.34 -1.96
N ARG A 77 10.58 -3.78 -0.95
CA ARG A 77 10.57 -5.19 -0.52
C ARG A 77 10.11 -6.13 -1.62
N LYS A 78 9.06 -5.74 -2.35
CA LYS A 78 8.56 -6.54 -3.47
C LYS A 78 9.61 -6.65 -4.57
N ALA A 79 10.25 -5.56 -4.95
CA ALA A 79 11.29 -5.55 -5.96
C ALA A 79 12.50 -6.41 -5.53
N ALA A 80 12.95 -6.28 -4.28
CA ALA A 80 14.03 -7.10 -3.74
C ALA A 80 13.69 -8.60 -3.74
N PHE A 81 12.45 -8.95 -3.39
CA PHE A 81 11.98 -10.34 -3.44
C PHE A 81 11.91 -10.89 -4.87
N GLU A 82 11.41 -10.08 -5.82
CA GLU A 82 11.36 -10.47 -7.23
C GLU A 82 12.77 -10.72 -7.80
N GLN A 83 13.71 -9.84 -7.46
CA GLN A 83 15.11 -10.01 -7.84
C GLN A 83 15.70 -11.30 -7.25
N ALA A 84 15.46 -11.58 -5.96
CA ALA A 84 15.95 -12.80 -5.33
C ALA A 84 15.37 -14.08 -5.97
N ILE A 85 14.12 -14.05 -6.44
CA ILE A 85 13.53 -15.18 -7.19
C ILE A 85 14.19 -15.33 -8.56
N GLU A 86 14.55 -14.26 -9.24
CA GLU A 86 15.29 -14.32 -10.51
C GLU A 86 16.69 -14.90 -10.31
N ASP A 87 17.40 -14.44 -9.28
CA ASP A 87 18.71 -14.95 -8.92
C ASP A 87 18.65 -16.44 -8.54
N ALA A 88 17.66 -16.84 -7.75
CA ALA A 88 17.43 -18.24 -7.40
C ALA A 88 17.13 -19.12 -8.63
N GLN A 89 16.41 -18.59 -9.62
CA GLN A 89 16.19 -19.29 -10.87
C GLN A 89 17.50 -19.51 -11.63
N LEU A 90 18.34 -18.47 -11.76
CA LEU A 90 19.64 -18.57 -12.43
C LEU A 90 20.57 -19.56 -11.72
N LEU A 91 20.66 -19.47 -10.38
CA LEU A 91 21.48 -20.41 -9.59
C LEU A 91 20.98 -21.86 -9.75
N SER A 92 19.67 -22.05 -9.75
CA SER A 92 19.07 -23.37 -9.99
C SER A 92 19.38 -23.92 -11.40
N GLU A 93 19.47 -23.06 -12.42
CA GLU A 93 19.84 -23.46 -13.77
C GLU A 93 21.34 -23.81 -13.88
N VAL A 94 22.18 -23.05 -13.19
CA VAL A 94 23.63 -23.31 -13.12
C VAL A 94 23.90 -24.62 -12.38
N ALA A 95 23.28 -24.83 -11.22
CA ALA A 95 23.39 -26.08 -10.46
C ALA A 95 22.97 -27.30 -11.29
N ALA A 96 21.84 -27.20 -12.00
CA ALA A 96 21.37 -28.27 -12.86
C ALA A 96 22.38 -28.62 -14.00
N LYS A 97 23.05 -27.63 -14.57
CA LYS A 97 24.13 -27.84 -15.57
C LYS A 97 25.40 -28.49 -14.98
N ALA A 98 25.69 -28.17 -13.71
CA ALA A 98 26.78 -28.77 -12.96
C ALA A 98 26.48 -30.19 -12.41
N GLY A 99 25.23 -30.66 -12.54
CA GLY A 99 24.77 -31.89 -11.92
C GLY A 99 24.51 -31.79 -10.41
N GLU A 100 24.42 -30.58 -9.90
CA GLU A 100 24.13 -30.27 -8.50
C GLU A 100 22.65 -29.92 -8.30
N THR A 101 22.18 -29.97 -7.04
CA THR A 101 20.80 -29.65 -6.70
C THR A 101 20.77 -28.33 -5.95
N TYR A 102 20.08 -27.33 -6.50
CA TYR A 102 19.81 -26.08 -5.80
C TYR A 102 18.88 -26.34 -4.58
N ASN A 103 19.33 -25.93 -3.40
CA ASN A 103 18.56 -26.07 -2.17
C ASN A 103 18.08 -24.70 -1.68
N PRO A 104 16.76 -24.37 -1.82
CA PRO A 104 16.24 -23.10 -1.37
C PRO A 104 16.40 -22.83 0.14
N ALA A 105 16.56 -23.88 0.95
CA ALA A 105 16.73 -23.71 2.40
C ALA A 105 18.10 -23.12 2.77
N THR A 106 19.12 -23.37 1.97
CA THR A 106 20.48 -22.88 2.23
C THR A 106 20.90 -21.77 1.30
N ASP A 107 20.39 -21.79 0.07
CA ASP A 107 20.90 -20.95 -1.02
C ASP A 107 20.03 -19.71 -1.28
N PHE A 108 18.80 -19.67 -0.71
CA PHE A 108 17.91 -18.52 -0.82
C PHE A 108 18.11 -17.56 0.37
N PRO A 109 18.24 -16.24 0.14
CA PRO A 109 18.44 -15.26 1.21
C PRO A 109 17.19 -15.13 2.09
N HIS A 110 17.22 -15.72 3.27
CA HIS A 110 16.11 -15.72 4.24
C HIS A 110 15.70 -14.32 4.73
N GLU A 111 16.64 -13.37 4.72
CA GLU A 111 16.45 -11.98 5.16
C GLU A 111 15.43 -11.22 4.29
N LEU A 112 15.25 -11.68 3.04
CA LEU A 112 14.27 -11.08 2.10
C LEU A 112 12.86 -11.64 2.26
N LEU A 113 12.70 -12.72 3.05
CA LEU A 113 11.39 -13.28 3.34
C LEU A 113 10.66 -12.38 4.33
N PRO A 114 9.40 -11.99 4.05
CA PRO A 114 8.60 -11.26 5.02
C PRO A 114 8.41 -12.10 6.28
N PRO A 115 8.61 -11.55 7.49
CA PRO A 115 8.56 -12.32 8.75
C PRO A 115 7.19 -12.94 9.05
N GLN A 116 6.15 -12.58 8.29
CA GLN A 116 4.79 -13.05 8.46
C GLN A 116 4.36 -14.15 7.47
N PHE A 117 5.20 -14.46 6.49
CA PHE A 117 4.91 -15.47 5.49
C PHE A 117 5.95 -16.59 5.63
N ASP A 118 5.48 -17.70 6.13
CA ASP A 118 6.24 -18.96 6.11
C ASP A 118 6.31 -19.43 4.64
N PHE A 119 7.24 -18.84 3.88
CA PHE A 119 7.56 -19.30 2.54
C PHE A 119 8.27 -20.64 2.69
N SER A 120 7.46 -21.69 2.71
CA SER A 120 8.01 -23.04 2.67
C SER A 120 8.86 -23.19 1.41
N ASN A 121 10.01 -23.87 1.52
CA ASN A 121 10.85 -24.25 0.38
C ASN A 121 10.04 -24.74 -0.85
N PRO A 122 8.96 -25.54 -0.68
CA PRO A 122 8.07 -25.90 -1.77
C PRO A 122 7.41 -24.71 -2.48
N GLY A 123 7.11 -23.63 -1.78
CA GLY A 123 6.54 -22.41 -2.37
C GLY A 123 7.51 -21.71 -3.31
N ILE A 124 8.77 -21.55 -2.90
CA ILE A 124 9.84 -20.96 -3.71
C ILE A 124 10.08 -21.81 -4.97
N LEU A 125 10.18 -23.13 -4.81
CA LEU A 125 10.36 -24.03 -5.93
C LEU A 125 9.18 -23.97 -6.94
N ARG A 126 7.95 -23.85 -6.46
CA ARG A 126 6.78 -23.66 -7.34
C ARG A 126 6.85 -22.37 -8.13
N LEU A 127 7.27 -21.26 -7.50
CA LEU A 127 7.45 -19.96 -8.16
C LEU A 127 8.54 -20.04 -9.23
N ILE A 128 9.68 -20.65 -8.93
CA ILE A 128 10.78 -20.87 -9.88
C ILE A 128 10.28 -21.72 -11.07
N ALA A 129 9.57 -22.82 -10.81
CA ALA A 129 9.01 -23.68 -11.84
C ALA A 129 7.98 -22.96 -12.73
N HIS A 130 7.12 -22.14 -12.13
CA HIS A 130 6.15 -21.33 -12.85
C HIS A 130 6.83 -20.31 -13.77
N ARG A 131 7.81 -19.57 -13.28
CA ARG A 131 8.59 -18.60 -14.09
C ARG A 131 9.34 -19.29 -15.25
N ARG A 132 9.91 -20.47 -15.03
CA ARG A 132 10.52 -21.27 -16.10
C ARG A 132 9.53 -21.63 -17.21
N ARG A 133 8.31 -22.04 -16.85
CA ARG A 133 7.24 -22.34 -17.81
C ARG A 133 6.83 -21.10 -18.62
N LEU A 134 6.68 -19.95 -17.96
CA LEU A 134 6.38 -18.69 -18.62
C LEU A 134 7.48 -18.29 -19.60
N LYS A 135 8.75 -18.38 -19.19
CA LYS A 135 9.91 -18.08 -20.04
C LYS A 135 10.00 -19.01 -21.24
N ALA A 136 9.72 -20.28 -21.04
CA ALA A 136 9.68 -21.26 -22.13
C ALA A 136 8.52 -20.98 -23.11
N ALA A 137 7.36 -20.55 -22.62
CA ALA A 137 6.21 -20.17 -23.46
C ALA A 137 6.44 -18.88 -24.27
N GLN A 138 7.29 -17.97 -23.74
CA GLN A 138 7.66 -16.72 -24.42
C GLN A 138 8.77 -16.92 -25.48
N GLN A 139 9.50 -18.03 -25.44
CA GLN A 139 10.48 -18.33 -26.49
C GLN A 139 9.72 -18.80 -27.75
N PRO A 140 9.93 -18.16 -28.90
CA PRO A 140 9.30 -18.60 -30.13
C PRO A 140 9.72 -20.05 -30.40
N THR A 141 8.73 -20.94 -30.55
CA THR A 141 8.96 -22.31 -30.96
C THR A 141 9.83 -22.31 -32.22
N PRO A 142 10.98 -23.00 -32.24
CA PRO A 142 11.79 -23.06 -33.44
C PRO A 142 10.92 -23.64 -34.55
N ASN A 143 10.72 -22.84 -35.63
CA ASN A 143 9.89 -23.20 -36.75
C ASN A 143 10.34 -24.55 -37.33
N PRO A 144 9.50 -25.60 -37.29
CA PRO A 144 9.89 -26.94 -37.74
C PRO A 144 10.28 -26.98 -39.24
N GLU A 145 9.87 -26.00 -40.04
CA GLU A 145 10.18 -25.93 -41.47
C GLU A 145 11.66 -25.67 -41.80
N LYS A 146 12.46 -25.19 -40.83
CA LYS A 146 13.90 -24.99 -41.06
C LYS A 146 14.75 -26.26 -40.97
N ARG A 147 14.19 -27.38 -40.50
CA ARG A 147 14.92 -28.65 -40.37
C ARG A 147 15.05 -29.44 -41.68
N PHE A 148 14.32 -29.08 -42.72
CA PHE A 148 14.31 -29.86 -43.99
C PHE A 148 15.14 -29.23 -45.11
N LYS A 149 15.86 -28.09 -44.90
CA LYS A 149 16.63 -27.43 -45.96
C LYS A 149 18.14 -27.66 -45.89
N THR A 150 18.67 -28.56 -45.06
CA THR A 150 20.11 -28.82 -44.95
C THR A 150 20.54 -30.25 -45.29
N ALA A 151 19.67 -30.97 -46.05
CA ALA A 151 20.02 -32.30 -46.58
C ALA A 151 19.65 -32.37 -48.09
N ALA A 152 20.42 -31.60 -48.86
CA ALA A 152 20.48 -31.71 -50.31
C ALA A 152 21.87 -31.32 -50.80
#